data_1f4e136083a6a14806f22019fc2be4b8
#
_entry.id   1f4e136083a6a14806f22019fc2be4b8
#
_cell.length_a   1.000
_cell.length_b   1.000
_cell.length_c   1.000
_cell.angle_alpha   90.00
_cell.angle_beta   90.00
_cell.angle_gamma   90.00
#
_symmetry.space_group_name_H-M   'P 1'
#
loop_
_entity.id
_entity.type
_entity.pdbx_description
1 polymer ?
#
loop_
_entity_poly.entity_id
_entity_poly.type
_entity_poly.pdbx_seq_one_letter_code
_entity_poly.pdbx_strand_id
1 'polypeptide(L)'
;MIIKEYPTKTATTNIIRSHLEKLKKRNQKIDMIIVDYADLLKPTTHYKEKRADLESIYENLRSVAQEYQCPVWTASQTNRSGLSAEVVTMESISEAFNKCFVADFICSISRTRKDKVANTARMFIAKNRNGPDGLVFPMFMDTSNVSLKVLESVEPGQLPSASSPKELAQSLKEKYKSLFSNLEKDGAM
;
A
#
# COMPACT_ATOMS: atom_id res chain seq x y z
N MET A 1 -18.26 -6.28 7.27
CA MET A 1 -16.97 -6.83 6.75
C MET A 1 -17.03 -8.35 6.82
N ILE A 2 -16.60 -9.06 5.77
CA ILE A 2 -16.53 -10.53 5.70
C ILE A 2 -15.06 -10.90 5.59
N ILE A 3 -14.57 -11.78 6.44
CA ILE A 3 -13.19 -12.25 6.45
C ILE A 3 -13.18 -13.73 6.09
N LYS A 4 -12.29 -14.11 5.15
CA LYS A 4 -12.05 -15.49 4.76
C LYS A 4 -10.56 -15.77 4.74
N GLU A 5 -10.13 -16.73 5.53
CA GLU A 5 -8.75 -17.17 5.61
C GLU A 5 -8.50 -18.40 4.74
N TYR A 6 -7.30 -18.46 4.17
CA TYR A 6 -6.78 -19.59 3.42
C TYR A 6 -5.30 -19.81 3.77
N PRO A 7 -4.85 -21.05 3.90
CA PRO A 7 -3.42 -21.33 4.06
C PRO A 7 -2.61 -20.80 2.88
N THR A 8 -1.36 -20.41 3.14
CA THR A 8 -0.45 -19.89 2.11
C THR A 8 -0.36 -20.83 0.91
N LYS A 9 -0.41 -20.27 -0.30
CA LYS A 9 -0.32 -21.02 -1.58
C LYS A 9 -1.41 -22.08 -1.81
N THR A 10 -2.55 -21.97 -1.12
CA THR A 10 -3.71 -22.84 -1.37
C THR A 10 -4.82 -22.13 -2.14
N ALA A 11 -5.03 -20.84 -1.90
CA ALA A 11 -6.03 -20.06 -2.62
C ALA A 11 -5.53 -19.62 -4.01
N THR A 12 -6.39 -19.75 -5.00
CA THR A 12 -6.25 -19.19 -6.34
C THR A 12 -7.27 -18.08 -6.54
N THR A 13 -7.12 -17.28 -7.59
CA THR A 13 -8.12 -16.28 -7.98
C THR A 13 -9.48 -16.91 -8.30
N ASN A 14 -9.51 -18.16 -8.77
CA ASN A 14 -10.76 -18.91 -9.00
C ASN A 14 -11.49 -19.26 -7.69
N ILE A 15 -10.74 -19.56 -6.62
CA ILE A 15 -11.34 -19.77 -5.30
C ILE A 15 -11.93 -18.47 -4.77
N ILE A 16 -11.26 -17.33 -4.99
CA ILE A 16 -11.80 -16.01 -4.66
C ILE A 16 -13.11 -15.76 -5.42
N ARG A 17 -13.15 -15.98 -6.75
CA ARG A 17 -14.37 -15.87 -7.56
C ARG A 17 -15.51 -16.73 -7.02
N SER A 18 -15.21 -17.99 -6.71
CA SER A 18 -16.22 -18.92 -6.16
C SER A 18 -16.78 -18.44 -4.83
N HIS A 19 -15.96 -17.79 -4.00
CA HIS A 19 -16.43 -17.18 -2.75
C HIS A 19 -17.33 -15.97 -3.01
N LEU A 20 -16.91 -15.07 -3.90
CA LEU A 20 -17.68 -13.88 -4.28
C LEU A 20 -19.04 -14.24 -4.89
N GLU A 21 -19.10 -15.26 -5.74
CA GLU A 21 -20.36 -15.79 -6.29
C GLU A 21 -21.32 -16.30 -5.20
N LYS A 22 -20.79 -16.97 -4.18
CA LYS A 22 -21.61 -17.40 -3.03
C LYS A 22 -22.17 -16.21 -2.25
N LEU A 23 -21.41 -15.14 -2.09
CA LEU A 23 -21.87 -13.91 -1.45
C LEU A 23 -22.96 -13.22 -2.30
N LYS A 24 -22.74 -13.11 -3.61
CA LYS A 24 -23.71 -12.55 -4.56
C LYS A 24 -25.05 -13.32 -4.54
N LYS A 25 -25.00 -14.65 -4.52
CA LYS A 25 -26.21 -15.51 -4.40
C LYS A 25 -26.97 -15.30 -3.08
N ARG A 26 -26.30 -14.78 -2.05
CA ARG A 26 -26.90 -14.40 -0.77
C ARG A 26 -27.36 -12.94 -0.74
N ASN A 27 -27.43 -12.26 -1.89
CA ASN A 27 -27.75 -10.84 -2.02
C ASN A 27 -26.84 -9.91 -1.21
N GLN A 28 -25.59 -10.34 -0.96
CA GLN A 28 -24.60 -9.51 -0.29
C GLN A 28 -23.87 -8.64 -1.33
N LYS A 29 -24.00 -7.33 -1.18
CA LYS A 29 -23.28 -6.35 -2.01
C LYS A 29 -21.80 -6.38 -1.64
N ILE A 30 -20.95 -6.37 -2.66
CA ILE A 30 -19.49 -6.31 -2.52
C ILE A 30 -19.04 -4.93 -3.00
N ASP A 31 -18.52 -4.11 -2.09
CA ASP A 31 -18.07 -2.75 -2.41
C ASP A 31 -16.55 -2.67 -2.56
N MET A 32 -15.81 -3.60 -1.98
CA MET A 32 -14.35 -3.68 -2.03
C MET A 32 -13.86 -5.10 -1.73
N ILE A 33 -12.79 -5.50 -2.38
CA ILE A 33 -12.09 -6.76 -2.12
C ILE A 33 -10.68 -6.44 -1.65
N ILE A 34 -10.26 -7.01 -0.54
CA ILE A 34 -8.89 -6.89 -0.02
C ILE A 34 -8.27 -8.28 0.01
N VAL A 35 -7.11 -8.41 -0.62
CA VAL A 35 -6.31 -9.65 -0.66
C VAL A 35 -5.00 -9.42 0.09
N ASP A 36 -4.86 -10.01 1.25
CA ASP A 36 -3.64 -9.89 2.08
C ASP A 36 -2.80 -11.19 1.99
N TYR A 37 -1.83 -11.21 1.12
CA TYR A 37 -1.50 -10.37 -0.03
C TYR A 37 -1.31 -11.26 -1.27
N ALA A 38 -1.34 -10.65 -2.45
CA ALA A 38 -1.42 -11.39 -3.73
C ALA A 38 -0.25 -12.35 -3.97
N ASP A 39 0.98 -12.02 -3.53
CA ASP A 39 2.16 -12.87 -3.72
C ASP A 39 2.06 -14.22 -2.97
N LEU A 40 1.11 -14.37 -2.04
CA LEU A 40 0.80 -15.62 -1.33
C LEU A 40 -0.24 -16.50 -2.04
N LEU A 41 -0.89 -15.99 -3.08
CA LEU A 41 -1.81 -16.80 -3.87
C LEU A 41 -1.06 -17.87 -4.68
N LYS A 42 -1.77 -18.94 -5.00
CA LYS A 42 -1.33 -19.94 -5.95
C LYS A 42 -1.75 -19.48 -7.36
N PRO A 43 -0.85 -19.49 -8.36
CA PRO A 43 -1.25 -19.20 -9.74
C PRO A 43 -2.23 -20.26 -10.26
N THR A 44 -3.13 -19.87 -11.13
CA THR A 44 -4.08 -20.79 -11.79
C THR A 44 -3.40 -21.63 -12.87
N THR A 45 -2.37 -21.06 -13.49
CA THR A 45 -1.51 -21.73 -14.50
C THR A 45 -0.07 -21.54 -14.06
N HIS A 46 0.73 -22.61 -14.14
CA HIS A 46 2.16 -22.54 -13.82
C HIS A 46 2.96 -22.22 -15.08
N TYR A 47 3.77 -21.19 -15.00
CA TYR A 47 4.75 -20.81 -16.01
C TYR A 47 6.14 -21.31 -15.60
N LYS A 48 7.07 -21.39 -16.58
CA LYS A 48 8.47 -21.78 -16.28
C LYS A 48 9.17 -20.77 -15.36
N GLU A 49 8.76 -19.51 -15.41
CA GLU A 49 9.34 -18.42 -14.62
C GLU A 49 8.37 -18.00 -13.51
N LYS A 50 8.85 -17.98 -12.28
CA LYS A 50 8.09 -17.49 -11.10
C LYS A 50 7.56 -16.07 -11.28
N ARG A 51 8.28 -15.23 -12.05
CA ARG A 51 7.88 -13.88 -12.38
C ARG A 51 6.57 -13.85 -13.19
N ALA A 52 6.43 -14.73 -14.17
CA ALA A 52 5.22 -14.86 -14.97
C ALA A 52 4.03 -15.40 -14.14
N ASP A 53 4.29 -16.32 -13.20
CA ASP A 53 3.28 -16.78 -12.24
C ASP A 53 2.70 -15.60 -11.43
N LEU A 54 3.57 -14.72 -10.91
CA LEU A 54 3.14 -13.55 -10.16
C LEU A 54 2.36 -12.56 -11.04
N GLU A 55 2.85 -12.25 -12.23
CA GLU A 55 2.17 -11.37 -13.19
C GLU A 55 0.75 -11.86 -13.47
N SER A 56 0.59 -13.16 -13.76
CA SER A 56 -0.72 -13.76 -14.03
C SER A 56 -1.69 -13.66 -12.82
N ILE A 57 -1.19 -13.71 -11.59
CA ILE A 57 -2.01 -13.52 -10.39
C ILE A 57 -2.57 -12.09 -10.35
N TYR A 58 -1.74 -11.07 -10.61
CA TYR A 58 -2.18 -9.68 -10.58
C TYR A 58 -3.14 -9.36 -11.74
N GLU A 59 -2.91 -9.89 -12.95
CA GLU A 59 -3.84 -9.77 -14.07
C GLU A 59 -5.19 -10.42 -13.75
N ASN A 60 -5.18 -11.60 -13.14
CA ASN A 60 -6.39 -12.27 -12.71
C ASN A 60 -7.13 -11.50 -11.61
N LEU A 61 -6.43 -10.85 -10.68
CA LEU A 61 -7.06 -9.97 -9.69
C LEU A 61 -7.69 -8.74 -10.33
N ARG A 62 -7.04 -8.15 -11.35
CA ARG A 62 -7.64 -7.08 -12.15
C ARG A 62 -8.92 -7.56 -12.85
N SER A 63 -8.90 -8.76 -13.43
CA SER A 63 -10.10 -9.36 -14.02
C SER A 63 -11.23 -9.50 -13.00
N VAL A 64 -10.93 -9.94 -11.77
CA VAL A 64 -11.91 -9.99 -10.67
C VAL A 64 -12.49 -8.61 -10.38
N ALA A 65 -11.68 -7.56 -10.32
CA ALA A 65 -12.17 -6.19 -10.11
C ALA A 65 -13.17 -5.76 -11.20
N GLN A 66 -12.88 -6.09 -12.45
CA GLN A 66 -13.75 -5.79 -13.59
C GLN A 66 -15.04 -6.62 -13.58
N GLU A 67 -14.95 -7.92 -13.28
CA GLU A 67 -16.10 -8.83 -13.21
C GLU A 67 -17.11 -8.43 -12.12
N TYR A 68 -16.60 -7.99 -10.97
CA TYR A 68 -17.44 -7.63 -9.82
C TYR A 68 -17.70 -6.12 -9.71
N GLN A 69 -17.14 -5.31 -10.62
CA GLN A 69 -17.29 -3.85 -10.64
C GLN A 69 -16.97 -3.20 -9.29
N CYS A 70 -15.93 -3.66 -8.64
CA CYS A 70 -15.47 -3.13 -7.35
C CYS A 70 -13.94 -3.10 -7.27
N PRO A 71 -13.35 -2.18 -6.49
CA PRO A 71 -11.92 -2.08 -6.34
C PRO A 71 -11.35 -3.34 -5.65
N VAL A 72 -10.19 -3.80 -6.13
CA VAL A 72 -9.38 -4.84 -5.50
C VAL A 72 -8.11 -4.20 -4.99
N TRP A 73 -7.86 -4.32 -3.69
CA TRP A 73 -6.63 -3.89 -3.04
C TRP A 73 -5.79 -5.09 -2.63
N THR A 74 -4.49 -4.96 -2.80
CA THR A 74 -3.53 -5.94 -2.31
C THR A 74 -2.23 -5.28 -1.92
N ALA A 75 -1.41 -5.98 -1.15
CA ALA A 75 -0.05 -5.57 -0.82
C ALA A 75 0.98 -6.35 -1.64
N SER A 76 2.19 -5.82 -1.70
CA SER A 76 3.37 -6.49 -2.23
C SER A 76 4.59 -6.10 -1.40
N GLN A 77 5.53 -7.02 -1.24
CA GLN A 77 6.77 -6.75 -0.51
C GLN A 77 7.76 -6.01 -1.41
N THR A 78 8.59 -5.17 -0.79
CA THR A 78 9.74 -4.55 -1.45
C THR A 78 10.94 -5.50 -1.46
N ASN A 79 11.88 -5.28 -2.38
CA ASN A 79 13.16 -5.95 -2.38
C ASN A 79 14.09 -5.39 -1.26
N ARG A 80 15.29 -5.96 -1.13
CA ARG A 80 16.25 -5.55 -0.09
C ARG A 80 16.69 -4.09 -0.21
N SER A 81 16.78 -3.54 -1.41
CA SER A 81 17.15 -2.13 -1.64
C SER A 81 16.08 -1.17 -1.09
N GLY A 82 14.81 -1.54 -1.10
CA GLY A 82 13.71 -0.76 -0.52
C GLY A 82 13.74 -0.70 1.01
N LEU A 83 14.42 -1.63 1.69
CA LEU A 83 14.43 -1.68 3.17
C LEU A 83 15.15 -0.50 3.83
N SER A 84 16.12 0.13 3.14
CA SER A 84 16.88 1.28 3.62
C SER A 84 16.49 2.59 2.94
N ALA A 85 15.60 2.55 1.96
CA ALA A 85 15.16 3.72 1.22
C ALA A 85 14.25 4.62 2.08
N GLU A 86 14.48 5.93 2.01
CA GLU A 86 13.57 6.90 2.64
C GLU A 86 12.20 6.91 1.95
N VAL A 87 12.21 6.75 0.62
CA VAL A 87 11.01 6.61 -0.21
C VAL A 87 11.17 5.35 -1.05
N VAL A 88 10.17 4.49 -1.01
CA VAL A 88 10.15 3.25 -1.79
C VAL A 88 9.43 3.52 -3.11
N THR A 89 10.19 3.54 -4.20
CA THR A 89 9.68 3.70 -5.57
C THR A 89 9.23 2.37 -6.18
N MET A 90 8.60 2.40 -7.36
CA MET A 90 8.21 1.18 -8.10
C MET A 90 9.38 0.24 -8.40
N GLU A 91 10.59 0.76 -8.60
CA GLU A 91 11.81 -0.03 -8.84
C GLU A 91 12.20 -0.91 -7.64
N SER A 92 11.77 -0.50 -6.45
CA SER A 92 12.00 -1.25 -5.20
C SER A 92 11.00 -2.39 -4.98
N ILE A 93 10.04 -2.60 -5.88
CA ILE A 93 9.06 -3.68 -5.76
C ILE A 93 9.70 -5.01 -6.15
N SER A 94 9.60 -5.98 -5.25
CA SER A 94 10.27 -7.28 -5.39
C SER A 94 9.74 -8.11 -6.57
N GLU A 95 10.63 -8.80 -7.24
CA GLU A 95 10.48 -9.92 -8.17
C GLU A 95 9.75 -9.66 -9.51
N ALA A 96 8.84 -8.71 -9.61
CA ALA A 96 8.16 -8.47 -10.88
C ALA A 96 7.69 -7.02 -11.01
N PHE A 97 8.50 -6.18 -11.65
CA PHE A 97 8.11 -4.81 -12.03
C PHE A 97 6.80 -4.80 -12.86
N ASN A 98 6.56 -5.86 -13.64
CA ASN A 98 5.37 -6.02 -14.48
C ASN A 98 4.06 -5.95 -13.70
N LYS A 99 4.02 -6.42 -12.44
CA LYS A 99 2.82 -6.27 -11.58
C LYS A 99 2.42 -4.80 -11.36
N CYS A 100 3.38 -3.86 -11.45
CA CYS A 100 3.09 -2.42 -11.36
C CYS A 100 2.31 -1.91 -12.57
N PHE A 101 2.48 -2.52 -13.76
CA PHE A 101 1.73 -2.12 -14.95
C PHE A 101 0.24 -2.44 -14.84
N VAL A 102 -0.08 -3.54 -14.17
CA VAL A 102 -1.46 -3.99 -13.98
C VAL A 102 -2.24 -3.07 -13.05
N ALA A 103 -1.60 -2.53 -12.00
CA ALA A 103 -2.25 -1.68 -11.01
C ALA A 103 -2.60 -0.29 -11.56
N ASP A 104 -3.75 0.25 -11.16
CA ASP A 104 -4.19 1.61 -11.48
C ASP A 104 -3.68 2.63 -10.45
N PHE A 105 -3.48 2.19 -9.21
CA PHE A 105 -2.96 2.98 -8.11
C PHE A 105 -1.92 2.18 -7.33
N ILE A 106 -0.79 2.81 -7.02
CA ILE A 106 0.28 2.21 -6.20
C ILE A 106 0.72 3.25 -5.18
N CYS A 107 0.65 2.90 -3.92
CA CYS A 107 1.31 3.64 -2.86
C CYS A 107 2.29 2.75 -2.10
N SER A 108 3.37 3.33 -1.63
CA SER A 108 4.32 2.67 -0.77
C SER A 108 4.36 3.32 0.62
N ILE A 109 4.64 2.52 1.64
CA ILE A 109 4.86 3.00 3.01
C ILE A 109 6.28 2.64 3.40
N SER A 110 7.06 3.64 3.80
CA SER A 110 8.45 3.47 4.21
C SER A 110 8.71 4.00 5.61
N ARG A 111 9.62 3.33 6.33
CA ARG A 111 10.07 3.71 7.67
C ARG A 111 11.57 3.41 7.80
N THR A 112 12.36 4.41 8.15
CA THR A 112 13.74 4.23 8.58
C THR A 112 13.79 3.78 10.06
N ARG A 113 14.98 3.45 10.56
CA ARG A 113 15.16 3.16 11.99
C ARG A 113 14.76 4.33 12.89
N LYS A 114 15.04 5.57 12.45
CA LYS A 114 14.68 6.79 13.18
C LYS A 114 13.16 6.97 13.21
N ASP A 115 12.50 6.71 12.10
CA ASP A 115 11.05 6.79 12.00
C ASP A 115 10.35 5.81 12.94
N LYS A 116 10.91 4.59 13.10
CA LYS A 116 10.35 3.59 14.03
C LYS A 116 10.37 4.05 15.48
N VAL A 117 11.43 4.76 15.89
CA VAL A 117 11.55 5.32 17.25
C VAL A 117 10.59 6.51 17.45
N ALA A 118 10.37 7.30 16.40
CA ALA A 118 9.53 8.49 16.44
C ALA A 118 8.04 8.21 16.10
N ASN A 119 7.65 6.96 15.86
CA ASN A 119 6.33 6.58 15.38
C ASN A 119 5.90 7.34 14.11
N THR A 120 6.85 7.60 13.22
CA THR A 120 6.63 8.25 11.93
C THR A 120 6.79 7.29 10.76
N ALA A 121 6.23 7.66 9.61
CA ALA A 121 6.38 6.95 8.35
C ALA A 121 6.18 7.92 7.18
N ARG A 122 6.39 7.46 5.97
CA ARG A 122 6.08 8.20 4.73
C ARG A 122 5.24 7.31 3.83
N MET A 123 4.18 7.88 3.27
CA MET A 123 3.44 7.29 2.17
C MET A 123 3.84 8.02 0.88
N PHE A 124 4.21 7.27 -0.14
CA PHE A 124 4.55 7.79 -1.45
C PHE A 124 3.57 7.25 -2.48
N ILE A 125 2.96 8.12 -3.28
CA ILE A 125 2.11 7.75 -4.40
C ILE A 125 3.01 7.46 -5.61
N ALA A 126 3.31 6.18 -5.82
CA ALA A 126 4.22 5.73 -6.87
C ALA A 126 3.54 5.69 -8.25
N LYS A 127 2.23 5.51 -8.29
CA LYS A 127 1.42 5.51 -9.51
C LYS A 127 -0.02 5.92 -9.20
N ASN A 128 -0.58 6.78 -10.02
CA ASN A 128 -2.00 7.12 -9.98
C ASN A 128 -2.48 7.37 -11.41
N ARG A 129 -3.21 6.40 -12.00
CA ARG A 129 -3.68 6.50 -13.38
C ARG A 129 -4.69 7.62 -13.60
N ASN A 130 -5.43 8.00 -12.57
CA ASN A 130 -6.53 8.96 -12.64
C ASN A 130 -6.22 10.30 -11.94
N GLY A 131 -4.96 10.53 -11.52
CA GLY A 131 -4.59 11.76 -10.83
C GLY A 131 -3.07 11.91 -10.69
N PRO A 132 -2.58 12.88 -9.90
CA PRO A 132 -1.17 13.11 -9.71
C PRO A 132 -0.49 11.93 -8.98
N ASP A 133 0.73 11.65 -9.36
CA ASP A 133 1.64 10.73 -8.67
C ASP A 133 2.91 11.47 -8.22
N GLY A 134 3.88 10.76 -7.65
CA GLY A 134 5.09 11.36 -7.11
C GLY A 134 4.91 12.11 -5.78
N LEU A 135 3.72 12.08 -5.19
CA LEU A 135 3.41 12.79 -3.95
C LEU A 135 3.90 12.00 -2.72
N VAL A 136 4.48 12.71 -1.77
CA VAL A 136 4.93 12.16 -0.48
C VAL A 136 4.06 12.74 0.64
N PHE A 137 3.46 11.87 1.44
CA PHE A 137 2.67 12.23 2.59
C PHE A 137 3.37 11.78 3.88
N PRO A 138 3.60 12.66 4.85
CA PRO A 138 4.03 12.27 6.17
C PRO A 138 2.92 11.46 6.85
N MET A 139 3.32 10.46 7.65
CA MET A 139 2.40 9.61 8.39
C MET A 139 2.81 9.50 9.85
N PHE A 140 1.83 9.43 10.72
CA PHE A 140 1.98 8.82 12.04
C PHE A 140 1.74 7.31 11.91
N MET A 141 2.62 6.50 12.50
CA MET A 141 2.51 5.04 12.45
C MET A 141 3.02 4.43 13.76
N ASP A 142 2.09 4.13 14.65
CA ASP A 142 2.37 3.37 15.86
C ASP A 142 1.96 1.91 15.68
N THR A 143 2.96 1.02 15.68
CA THR A 143 2.75 -0.41 15.46
C THR A 143 2.35 -1.15 16.74
N SER A 144 2.43 -0.53 17.92
CA SER A 144 2.04 -1.16 19.18
C SER A 144 0.51 -1.26 19.32
N ASN A 145 -0.20 -0.29 18.79
CA ASN A 145 -1.67 -0.22 18.79
C ASN A 145 -2.29 -0.22 17.39
N VAL A 146 -1.47 -0.50 16.34
CA VAL A 146 -1.89 -0.52 14.94
C VAL A 146 -2.52 0.81 14.49
N SER A 147 -2.05 1.92 15.01
CA SER A 147 -2.54 3.25 14.65
C SER A 147 -1.78 3.81 13.46
N LEU A 148 -2.51 4.13 12.39
CA LEU A 148 -1.98 4.72 11.16
C LEU A 148 -2.79 5.97 10.82
N LYS A 149 -2.12 7.09 10.65
CA LYS A 149 -2.74 8.35 10.19
C LYS A 149 -1.87 8.98 9.11
N VAL A 150 -2.46 9.25 7.96
CA VAL A 150 -1.84 10.09 6.93
C VAL A 150 -2.05 11.52 7.33
N LEU A 151 -0.98 12.30 7.34
CA LEU A 151 -1.00 13.72 7.66
C LEU A 151 -1.14 14.51 6.36
N GLU A 152 -1.53 15.78 6.45
CA GLU A 152 -1.68 16.63 5.26
C GLU A 152 -0.38 16.70 4.46
N SER A 153 -0.48 16.62 3.14
CA SER A 153 0.67 16.74 2.24
C SER A 153 1.26 18.13 2.33
N VAL A 154 2.58 18.21 2.30
CA VAL A 154 3.26 19.43 1.89
C VAL A 154 3.02 19.56 0.38
N GLU A 155 2.44 20.67 -0.09
CA GLU A 155 2.21 20.90 -1.51
C GLU A 155 3.48 20.71 -2.34
N PRO A 156 3.39 20.22 -3.61
CA PRO A 156 4.54 19.94 -4.46
C PRO A 156 5.46 21.14 -4.75
N GLY A 157 5.10 22.35 -4.33
CA GLY A 157 5.93 23.54 -4.42
C GLY A 157 6.59 23.98 -3.11
N GLN A 158 6.29 23.32 -2.00
CA GLN A 158 6.82 23.62 -0.67
C GLN A 158 7.80 22.55 -0.13
N LEU A 159 8.21 21.60 -0.94
CA LEU A 159 9.44 20.88 -0.64
C LEU A 159 10.55 21.93 -0.68
N PRO A 160 11.25 22.22 0.44
CA PRO A 160 12.41 23.07 0.36
C PRO A 160 13.34 22.45 -0.68
N SER A 161 13.65 23.23 -1.72
CA SER A 161 14.67 22.89 -2.72
C SER A 161 15.83 22.31 -1.91
N ALA A 162 16.23 21.08 -2.18
CA ALA A 162 17.09 20.24 -1.37
C ALA A 162 18.38 20.93 -0.94
N SER A 163 18.28 21.77 0.07
CA SER A 163 19.38 22.33 0.83
C SER A 163 19.53 21.45 2.05
N SER A 164 20.17 20.44 2.01
CA SER A 164 20.58 19.46 3.01
C SER A 164 19.49 18.60 3.69
N PRO A 165 19.78 17.29 3.88
CA PRO A 165 18.91 16.36 4.63
C PRO A 165 18.63 16.77 6.09
N LYS A 166 19.45 17.68 6.65
CA LYS A 166 19.30 18.20 8.01
C LYS A 166 18.17 19.22 8.14
N GLU A 167 18.00 20.09 7.16
CA GLU A 167 16.93 21.11 7.18
C GLU A 167 15.57 20.49 6.92
N LEU A 168 15.49 19.47 6.03
CA LEU A 168 14.26 18.70 5.84
C LEU A 168 13.85 17.97 7.12
N ALA A 169 14.81 17.37 7.84
CA ALA A 169 14.56 16.69 9.11
C ALA A 169 14.12 17.67 10.20
N GLN A 170 14.61 18.91 10.17
CA GLN A 170 14.27 19.93 11.16
C GLN A 170 12.88 20.54 10.91
N SER A 171 12.54 20.86 9.66
CA SER A 171 11.21 21.35 9.28
C SER A 171 10.12 20.30 9.52
N LEU A 172 10.41 19.03 9.23
CA LEU A 172 9.51 17.91 9.57
C LEU A 172 9.33 17.80 11.10
N LYS A 173 10.40 17.95 11.88
CA LYS A 173 10.33 17.88 13.36
C LYS A 173 9.50 19.00 13.97
N GLU A 174 9.58 20.20 13.43
CA GLU A 174 8.80 21.35 13.87
C GLU A 174 7.32 21.21 13.49
N LYS A 175 7.01 20.75 12.27
CA LYS A 175 5.64 20.42 11.86
C LYS A 175 5.04 19.28 12.69
N TYR A 176 5.81 18.25 13.00
CA TYR A 176 5.34 17.18 13.89
C TYR A 176 5.02 17.71 15.27
N LYS A 177 5.86 18.57 15.86
CA LYS A 177 5.60 19.18 17.16
C LYS A 177 4.31 20.02 17.18
N SER A 178 4.06 20.82 16.15
CA SER A 178 2.85 21.65 16.06
C SER A 178 1.58 20.81 15.92
N LEU A 179 1.64 19.71 15.13
CA LEU A 179 0.51 18.80 14.95
C LEU A 179 0.18 18.01 16.21
N PHE A 180 1.18 17.53 16.95
CA PHE A 180 0.96 16.83 18.23
C PHE A 180 0.44 17.75 19.33
N SER A 181 0.91 19.01 19.41
CA SER A 181 0.37 19.99 20.36
C SER A 181 -1.11 20.34 20.11
N ASN A 182 -1.58 20.22 18.87
CA ASN A 182 -2.98 20.42 18.53
C ASN A 182 -3.84 19.17 18.83
N LEU A 183 -3.30 17.96 18.63
CA LEU A 183 -4.00 16.72 18.97
C LEU A 183 -4.19 16.50 20.46
N GLU A 184 -3.24 16.97 21.31
CA GLU A 184 -3.40 16.94 22.78
C GLU A 184 -4.45 17.94 23.27
N LYS A 185 -4.70 19.02 22.54
CA LYS A 185 -5.76 20.00 22.88
C LYS A 185 -7.16 19.53 22.49
N ASP A 186 -7.29 18.76 21.41
CA ASP A 186 -8.57 18.21 20.93
C ASP A 186 -8.98 16.90 21.63
N GLY A 187 -8.08 16.26 22.37
CA GLY A 187 -8.34 15.04 23.15
C GLY A 187 -8.70 15.26 24.62
N ALA A 188 -8.83 16.51 25.05
CA ALA A 188 -9.20 16.89 26.41
C ALA A 188 -10.62 17.49 26.48
N MET A 189 -11.61 16.75 25.92
CA MET A 189 -13.04 16.90 26.24
C MET A 189 -13.68 15.54 26.45
#